data_dc9720925902ed3bd293b0e4e9912a3d
#
_entry.id   dc9720925902ed3bd293b0e4e9912a3d
#
_cell.length_a   1.000
_cell.length_b   1.000
_cell.length_c   1.000
_cell.angle_alpha   90.00
_cell.angle_beta   90.00
_cell.angle_gamma   90.00
#
_symmetry.space_group_name_H-M   'P 1'
#
loop_
_entity.id
_entity.type
_entity.pdbx_description
1 polymer ?
#
loop_
_entity_poly.entity_id
_entity_poly.type
_entity_poly.pdbx_seq_one_letter_code
_entity_poly.pdbx_strand_id
1 'polypeptide(L)'
;PTSLRRRLAALSLLLTAAGMAHAQSPSTATTPDARVEAALKGAQLGFLIDEGDYRLDYKVDETRSQRVWVASGTTSLPPLEVRDVWSVAARGKGAVPADLAVHLLQENVRMVLGAWQVNQGKDEYLVVFSAQVDADADAAALREVIEVVMYSADRIEKELSGTDAF
;
A
#
# COMPACT_ATOMS: atom_id res chain seq x y z
N PRO A 1 9.72 -36.27 -63.47
CA PRO A 1 10.32 -35.93 -62.18
C PRO A 1 9.48 -34.88 -61.48
N THR A 2 8.73 -35.33 -60.55
CA THR A 2 7.65 -34.60 -59.83
C THR A 2 8.17 -33.83 -58.67
N SER A 3 8.03 -32.54 -58.69
CA SER A 3 8.36 -31.63 -57.58
C SER A 3 7.26 -31.64 -56.50
N LEU A 4 7.57 -32.18 -55.37
CA LEU A 4 6.71 -32.19 -54.19
C LEU A 4 6.83 -30.83 -53.46
N ARG A 5 5.86 -29.94 -53.67
CA ARG A 5 5.74 -28.68 -52.92
C ARG A 5 5.19 -28.97 -51.54
N ARG A 6 6.05 -28.93 -50.52
CA ARG A 6 5.64 -28.91 -49.11
C ARG A 6 5.06 -27.53 -48.78
N ARG A 7 3.78 -27.47 -48.49
CA ARG A 7 3.11 -26.30 -47.89
C ARG A 7 3.36 -26.35 -46.39
N LEU A 8 4.22 -25.48 -45.88
CA LEU A 8 4.32 -25.19 -44.47
C LEU A 8 3.15 -24.25 -44.09
N ALA A 9 2.19 -24.79 -43.36
CA ALA A 9 1.16 -23.98 -42.70
C ALA A 9 1.77 -23.38 -41.45
N ALA A 10 2.02 -22.08 -41.49
CA ALA A 10 2.39 -21.33 -40.32
C ALA A 10 1.16 -21.13 -39.44
N LEU A 11 1.09 -21.86 -38.32
CA LEU A 11 0.09 -21.68 -37.29
C LEU A 11 0.52 -20.49 -36.43
N SER A 12 -0.02 -19.32 -36.70
CA SER A 12 0.18 -18.12 -35.90
C SER A 12 -0.65 -18.23 -34.61
N LEU A 13 0.00 -18.61 -33.53
CA LEU A 13 -0.59 -18.59 -32.20
C LEU A 13 -0.64 -17.14 -31.72
N LEU A 14 -1.80 -16.49 -31.86
CA LEU A 14 -2.07 -15.19 -31.23
C LEU A 14 -2.24 -15.39 -29.72
N LEU A 15 -1.17 -15.15 -28.99
CA LEU A 15 -1.19 -15.06 -27.54
C LEU A 15 -1.74 -13.68 -27.18
N THR A 16 -3.05 -13.56 -26.94
CA THR A 16 -3.65 -12.38 -26.34
C THR A 16 -3.29 -12.36 -24.85
N ALA A 17 -2.19 -11.72 -24.53
CA ALA A 17 -1.88 -11.35 -23.16
C ALA A 17 -2.86 -10.25 -22.73
N ALA A 18 -3.96 -10.65 -22.09
CA ALA A 18 -4.80 -9.73 -21.34
C ALA A 18 -3.99 -9.26 -20.12
N GLY A 19 -3.24 -8.19 -20.31
CA GLY A 19 -2.54 -7.51 -19.23
C GLY A 19 -3.54 -6.84 -18.31
N MET A 20 -3.88 -7.50 -17.20
CA MET A 20 -4.51 -6.84 -16.06
C MET A 20 -3.43 -6.16 -15.23
N ALA A 21 -2.92 -5.05 -15.71
CA ALA A 21 -2.19 -4.12 -14.88
C ALA A 21 -3.24 -3.36 -14.03
N HIS A 22 -3.63 -3.92 -12.90
CA HIS A 22 -4.30 -3.15 -11.87
C HIS A 22 -3.22 -2.36 -11.13
N ALA A 23 -2.88 -1.19 -11.66
CA ALA A 23 -2.35 -0.13 -10.83
C ALA A 23 -3.49 0.27 -9.89
N GLN A 24 -3.46 -0.21 -8.66
CA GLN A 24 -4.36 0.24 -7.62
C GLN A 24 -3.98 1.68 -7.31
N SER A 25 -4.71 2.61 -7.91
CA SER A 25 -4.79 3.95 -7.37
C SER A 25 -5.48 3.85 -6.03
N PRO A 26 -5.03 4.55 -4.98
CA PRO A 26 -5.76 4.61 -3.72
C PRO A 26 -7.20 5.01 -4.05
N SER A 27 -8.16 4.26 -3.50
CA SER A 27 -9.57 4.51 -3.71
C SER A 27 -9.88 5.91 -3.17
N THR A 28 -10.19 6.83 -4.03
CA THR A 28 -10.70 8.16 -3.65
C THR A 28 -12.17 8.03 -3.27
N ALA A 29 -12.45 7.39 -2.13
CA ALA A 29 -13.77 7.45 -1.54
C ALA A 29 -13.98 8.89 -1.06
N THR A 30 -14.98 9.57 -1.61
CA THR A 30 -15.34 10.93 -1.19
C THR A 30 -16.14 10.95 0.10
N THR A 31 -16.59 9.79 0.58
CA THR A 31 -17.41 9.64 1.78
C THR A 31 -16.74 8.67 2.75
N PRO A 32 -16.50 9.09 4.00
CA PRO A 32 -15.93 8.23 5.03
C PRO A 32 -16.78 6.98 5.27
N ASP A 33 -16.13 5.81 5.39
CA ASP A 33 -16.81 4.55 5.68
C ASP A 33 -17.11 4.43 7.18
N ALA A 34 -18.38 4.35 7.53
CA ALA A 34 -18.83 4.27 8.92
C ALA A 34 -18.32 3.03 9.67
N ARG A 35 -17.94 1.95 8.97
CA ARG A 35 -17.33 0.75 9.57
C ARG A 35 -15.97 1.09 10.19
N VAL A 36 -15.16 1.88 9.47
CA VAL A 36 -13.86 2.36 9.99
C VAL A 36 -14.07 3.25 11.22
N GLU A 37 -15.02 4.19 11.14
CA GLU A 37 -15.33 5.05 12.27
C GLU A 37 -15.73 4.27 13.52
N ALA A 38 -16.58 3.27 13.35
CA ALA A 38 -17.02 2.41 14.45
C ALA A 38 -15.85 1.62 15.06
N ALA A 39 -14.98 1.04 14.21
CA ALA A 39 -13.80 0.29 14.67
C ALA A 39 -12.78 1.20 15.39
N LEU A 40 -12.48 2.40 14.86
CA LEU A 40 -11.58 3.36 15.48
C LEU A 40 -12.10 3.86 16.83
N LYS A 41 -13.41 4.17 16.94
CA LYS A 41 -14.05 4.52 18.20
C LYS A 41 -14.02 3.37 19.21
N GLY A 42 -14.29 2.15 18.77
CA GLY A 42 -14.19 0.94 19.59
C GLY A 42 -12.77 0.70 20.10
N ALA A 43 -11.78 1.01 19.28
CA ALA A 43 -10.36 0.97 19.63
C ALA A 43 -9.92 2.17 20.50
N GLN A 44 -10.77 3.17 20.76
CA GLN A 44 -10.46 4.42 21.44
C GLN A 44 -9.32 5.22 20.78
N LEU A 45 -9.25 5.18 19.44
CA LEU A 45 -8.26 5.89 18.65
C LEU A 45 -8.85 7.23 18.15
N GLY A 46 -8.09 8.31 18.37
CA GLY A 46 -8.42 9.60 17.78
C GLY A 46 -8.08 9.65 16.31
N PHE A 47 -8.93 10.29 15.51
CA PHE A 47 -8.73 10.42 14.06
C PHE A 47 -9.27 11.77 13.54
N LEU A 48 -8.82 12.12 12.34
CA LEU A 48 -9.36 13.19 11.52
C LEU A 48 -9.81 12.61 10.17
N ILE A 49 -10.73 13.29 9.50
CA ILE A 49 -11.06 12.96 8.11
C ILE A 49 -10.16 13.78 7.20
N ASP A 50 -9.49 13.09 6.28
CA ASP A 50 -8.55 13.65 5.32
C ASP A 50 -8.87 13.09 3.93
N GLU A 51 -9.42 13.94 3.05
CA GLU A 51 -9.86 13.58 1.69
C GLU A 51 -10.82 12.37 1.62
N GLY A 52 -11.61 12.15 2.68
CA GLY A 52 -12.56 11.04 2.78
C GLY A 52 -12.02 9.80 3.49
N ASP A 53 -10.73 9.72 3.76
CA ASP A 53 -10.08 8.66 4.54
C ASP A 53 -9.90 9.07 6.02
N TYR A 54 -9.55 8.12 6.86
CA TYR A 54 -9.30 8.33 8.29
C TYR A 54 -7.81 8.47 8.54
N ARG A 55 -7.38 9.65 8.98
CA ARG A 55 -6.00 9.95 9.34
C ARG A 55 -5.81 9.93 10.85
N LEU A 56 -4.77 9.25 11.29
CA LEU A 56 -4.35 9.17 12.67
C LEU A 56 -2.94 9.75 12.79
N ASP A 57 -2.74 10.66 13.75
CA ASP A 57 -1.41 11.18 14.09
C ASP A 57 -0.98 10.52 15.41
N TYR A 58 -0.01 9.59 15.32
CA TYR A 58 0.48 8.82 16.45
C TYR A 58 1.75 9.42 17.03
N LYS A 59 1.84 9.44 18.36
CA LYS A 59 3.13 9.57 19.04
C LYS A 59 3.79 8.21 19.15
N VAL A 60 4.94 8.04 18.49
CA VAL A 60 5.77 6.83 18.60
C VAL A 60 6.56 6.85 19.91
N ASP A 61 7.18 8.00 20.21
CA ASP A 61 7.86 8.29 21.48
C ASP A 61 7.80 9.79 21.82
N GLU A 62 8.66 10.28 22.72
CA GLU A 62 8.67 11.70 23.14
C GLU A 62 9.07 12.66 22.00
N THR A 63 9.81 12.18 21.02
CA THR A 63 10.43 12.97 19.96
C THR A 63 9.95 12.62 18.55
N ARG A 64 9.22 11.50 18.41
CA ARG A 64 8.77 10.99 17.12
C ARG A 64 7.28 10.80 17.06
N SER A 65 6.75 11.12 15.92
CA SER A 65 5.36 10.89 15.53
C SER A 65 5.29 10.13 14.20
N GLN A 66 4.17 9.54 13.90
CA GLN A 66 3.91 8.90 12.62
C GLN A 66 2.46 9.06 12.23
N ARG A 67 2.24 9.33 10.98
CA ARG A 67 0.90 9.49 10.42
C ARG A 67 0.46 8.23 9.69
N VAL A 68 -0.74 7.77 10.01
CA VAL A 68 -1.33 6.58 9.39
C VAL A 68 -2.68 6.95 8.78
N TRP A 69 -2.96 6.43 7.60
CA TRP A 69 -4.27 6.52 6.96
C TRP A 69 -4.94 5.16 6.90
N VAL A 70 -6.23 5.14 7.18
CA VAL A 70 -7.13 4.00 6.96
C VAL A 70 -8.07 4.38 5.83
N ALA A 71 -7.98 3.69 4.72
CA ALA A 71 -8.79 3.98 3.54
C ALA A 71 -10.27 3.69 3.79
N SER A 72 -11.14 4.62 3.38
CA SER A 72 -12.58 4.38 3.33
C SER A 72 -12.98 3.51 2.15
N GLY A 73 -12.25 3.63 1.04
CA GLY A 73 -12.43 2.77 -0.12
C GLY A 73 -12.01 1.33 0.14
N THR A 74 -12.70 0.41 -0.53
CA THR A 74 -12.43 -1.03 -0.41
C THR A 74 -12.22 -1.69 -1.77
N THR A 75 -11.53 -2.84 -1.76
CA THR A 75 -11.40 -3.71 -2.92
C THR A 75 -12.13 -5.02 -2.64
N SER A 76 -13.07 -5.37 -3.52
CA SER A 76 -13.82 -6.63 -3.41
C SER A 76 -13.08 -7.75 -4.14
N LEU A 77 -12.75 -8.81 -3.41
CA LEU A 77 -12.16 -10.06 -3.88
C LEU A 77 -12.97 -11.22 -3.35
N PRO A 78 -14.19 -11.49 -3.87
CA PRO A 78 -15.11 -12.42 -3.24
C PRO A 78 -14.49 -13.79 -2.90
N PRO A 79 -14.67 -14.29 -1.66
CA PRO A 79 -15.56 -13.77 -0.61
C PRO A 79 -14.98 -12.64 0.25
N LEU A 80 -13.81 -12.10 -0.06
CA LEU A 80 -13.13 -11.08 0.73
C LEU A 80 -13.50 -9.67 0.25
N GLU A 81 -13.57 -8.74 1.18
CA GLU A 81 -13.52 -7.30 0.95
C GLU A 81 -12.42 -6.72 1.83
N VAL A 82 -11.49 -5.99 1.24
CA VAL A 82 -10.31 -5.47 1.97
C VAL A 82 -10.16 -3.98 1.77
N ARG A 83 -9.53 -3.32 2.74
CA ARG A 83 -9.10 -1.91 2.67
C ARG A 83 -7.63 -1.76 2.98
N ASP A 84 -7.03 -0.69 2.51
CA ASP A 84 -5.66 -0.36 2.80
C ASP A 84 -5.54 0.42 4.11
N VAL A 85 -4.49 0.11 4.87
CA VAL A 85 -3.95 0.91 5.96
C VAL A 85 -2.52 1.23 5.59
N TRP A 86 -2.14 2.53 5.54
CA TRP A 86 -0.85 2.91 5.00
C TRP A 86 -0.22 4.11 5.71
N SER A 87 1.09 4.23 5.57
CA SER A 87 1.88 5.33 6.10
C SER A 87 3.09 5.64 5.20
N VAL A 88 3.46 6.92 5.13
CA VAL A 88 4.64 7.38 4.38
C VAL A 88 5.87 7.30 5.28
N ALA A 89 6.96 6.73 4.77
CA ALA A 89 8.25 6.65 5.45
C ALA A 89 9.32 7.56 4.81
N ALA A 90 9.19 7.88 3.53
CA ALA A 90 10.13 8.80 2.88
C ALA A 90 9.52 9.41 1.62
N ARG A 91 10.06 10.57 1.26
CA ARG A 91 9.79 11.27 0.00
C ARG A 91 11.11 11.69 -0.61
N GLY A 92 11.22 11.55 -1.93
CA GLY A 92 12.39 12.03 -2.66
C GLY A 92 12.02 12.59 -4.03
N LYS A 93 12.97 13.34 -4.64
CA LYS A 93 12.79 13.93 -5.97
C LYS A 93 13.30 12.98 -7.05
N GLY A 94 12.63 13.01 -8.21
CA GLY A 94 13.00 12.20 -9.38
C GLY A 94 12.60 10.74 -9.25
N ALA A 95 13.40 9.85 -9.82
CA ALA A 95 13.19 8.41 -9.72
C ALA A 95 13.70 7.87 -8.38
N VAL A 96 13.05 6.81 -7.87
CA VAL A 96 13.55 6.11 -6.68
C VAL A 96 14.94 5.53 -6.93
N PRO A 97 15.92 5.72 -6.02
CA PRO A 97 17.23 5.08 -6.11
C PRO A 97 17.11 3.54 -6.13
N ALA A 98 17.87 2.88 -7.00
CA ALA A 98 17.77 1.43 -7.17
C ALA A 98 18.19 0.65 -5.90
N ASP A 99 19.18 1.13 -5.18
CA ASP A 99 19.63 0.57 -3.90
C ASP A 99 18.55 0.66 -2.82
N LEU A 100 17.85 1.79 -2.73
CA LEU A 100 16.69 1.95 -1.85
C LEU A 100 15.57 0.97 -2.22
N ALA A 101 15.25 0.83 -3.50
CA ALA A 101 14.23 -0.10 -3.94
C ALA A 101 14.59 -1.56 -3.59
N VAL A 102 15.84 -1.96 -3.79
CA VAL A 102 16.34 -3.29 -3.42
C VAL A 102 16.28 -3.49 -1.90
N HIS A 103 16.68 -2.49 -1.12
CA HIS A 103 16.59 -2.54 0.34
C HIS A 103 15.15 -2.79 0.82
N LEU A 104 14.17 -2.03 0.30
CA LEU A 104 12.76 -2.20 0.64
C LEU A 104 12.20 -3.59 0.25
N LEU A 105 12.63 -4.13 -0.89
CA LEU A 105 12.26 -5.50 -1.29
C LEU A 105 12.84 -6.55 -0.34
N GLN A 106 14.06 -6.35 0.16
CA GLN A 106 14.67 -7.24 1.17
C GLN A 106 13.96 -7.14 2.51
N GLU A 107 13.52 -5.94 2.90
CA GLU A 107 12.70 -5.75 4.10
C GLU A 107 11.36 -6.49 4.00
N ASN A 108 10.72 -6.53 2.83
CA ASN A 108 9.46 -7.26 2.63
C ASN A 108 9.56 -8.76 2.95
N VAL A 109 10.74 -9.37 2.84
CA VAL A 109 10.94 -10.80 3.20
C VAL A 109 10.68 -11.05 4.70
N ARG A 110 10.83 -10.02 5.53
CA ARG A 110 10.69 -10.10 6.99
C ARG A 110 9.29 -9.71 7.47
N MET A 111 8.47 -9.14 6.58
CA MET A 111 7.13 -8.66 6.95
C MET A 111 6.16 -9.84 7.05
N VAL A 112 5.43 -9.89 8.16
CA VAL A 112 4.32 -10.84 8.35
C VAL A 112 3.03 -10.29 7.75
N LEU A 113 2.88 -8.96 7.79
CA LEU A 113 1.71 -8.25 7.31
C LEU A 113 2.15 -6.99 6.57
N GLY A 114 1.54 -6.75 5.42
CA GLY A 114 1.86 -5.58 4.58
C GLY A 114 3.15 -5.71 3.78
N ALA A 115 3.45 -4.64 3.05
CA ALA A 115 4.64 -4.56 2.22
C ALA A 115 5.07 -3.11 1.98
N TRP A 116 6.36 -2.93 1.74
CA TRP A 116 6.93 -1.71 1.22
C TRP A 116 6.57 -1.53 -0.25
N GLN A 117 6.14 -0.31 -0.57
CA GLN A 117 5.76 0.12 -1.90
C GLN A 117 6.49 1.42 -2.23
N VAL A 118 6.73 1.64 -3.51
CA VAL A 118 7.21 2.92 -4.04
C VAL A 118 6.15 3.47 -4.98
N ASN A 119 5.57 4.60 -4.59
CA ASN A 119 4.64 5.34 -5.43
C ASN A 119 5.46 6.35 -6.25
N GLN A 120 5.73 6.01 -7.52
CA GLN A 120 6.51 6.86 -8.42
C GLN A 120 5.59 7.87 -9.10
N GLY A 121 5.75 9.14 -8.76
CA GLY A 121 5.17 10.26 -9.48
C GLY A 121 6.06 10.74 -10.63
N LYS A 122 5.67 11.86 -11.27
CA LYS A 122 6.43 12.43 -12.39
C LYS A 122 7.80 12.97 -11.96
N ASP A 123 7.81 13.71 -10.85
CA ASP A 123 9.00 14.47 -10.41
C ASP A 123 9.43 14.08 -8.97
N GLU A 124 8.74 13.15 -8.34
CA GLU A 124 9.01 12.68 -6.99
C GLU A 124 8.58 11.23 -6.80
N TYR A 125 9.07 10.61 -5.74
CA TYR A 125 8.61 9.30 -5.26
C TYR A 125 8.24 9.36 -3.78
N LEU A 126 7.33 8.47 -3.38
CA LEU A 126 7.01 8.20 -1.98
C LEU A 126 7.37 6.75 -1.65
N VAL A 127 7.99 6.54 -0.51
CA VAL A 127 8.14 5.22 0.11
C VAL A 127 7.00 5.06 1.10
N VAL A 128 6.19 4.04 0.90
CA VAL A 128 4.98 3.78 1.68
C VAL A 128 5.01 2.37 2.22
N PHE A 129 4.67 2.18 3.48
CA PHE A 129 4.29 0.87 3.98
C PHE A 129 2.77 0.76 3.95
N SER A 130 2.26 -0.30 3.33
CA SER A 130 0.82 -0.55 3.21
C SER A 130 0.49 -1.99 3.60
N ALA A 131 -0.61 -2.16 4.33
CA ALA A 131 -1.18 -3.45 4.68
C ALA A 131 -2.66 -3.48 4.33
N GLN A 132 -3.16 -4.62 3.89
CA GLN A 132 -4.59 -4.84 3.69
C GLN A 132 -5.18 -5.47 4.96
N VAL A 133 -6.38 -5.01 5.30
CA VAL A 133 -7.19 -5.56 6.38
C VAL A 133 -8.60 -5.84 5.86
N ASP A 134 -9.29 -6.81 6.46
CA ASP A 134 -10.71 -7.04 6.18
C ASP A 134 -11.50 -5.75 6.37
N ALA A 135 -12.39 -5.44 5.43
CA ALA A 135 -13.19 -4.22 5.47
C ALA A 135 -14.10 -4.13 6.69
N ASP A 136 -14.48 -5.29 7.25
CA ASP A 136 -15.29 -5.43 8.46
C ASP A 136 -14.45 -5.77 9.71
N ALA A 137 -13.12 -5.53 9.66
CA ALA A 137 -12.24 -5.76 10.80
C ALA A 137 -12.76 -5.07 12.07
N ASP A 138 -12.75 -5.80 13.16
CA ASP A 138 -13.12 -5.25 14.47
C ASP A 138 -12.07 -4.26 15.00
N ALA A 139 -12.39 -3.63 16.13
CA ALA A 139 -11.54 -2.62 16.75
C ALA A 139 -10.15 -3.15 17.11
N ALA A 140 -10.03 -4.40 17.54
CA ALA A 140 -8.76 -5.00 17.94
C ALA A 140 -7.90 -5.29 16.71
N ALA A 141 -8.47 -5.95 15.69
CA ALA A 141 -7.77 -6.26 14.46
C ALA A 141 -7.32 -5.00 13.71
N LEU A 142 -8.18 -3.98 13.61
CA LEU A 142 -7.80 -2.73 12.96
C LEU A 142 -6.68 -2.01 13.71
N ARG A 143 -6.71 -1.97 15.06
CA ARG A 143 -5.65 -1.40 15.89
C ARG A 143 -4.30 -2.08 15.60
N GLU A 144 -4.24 -3.40 15.62
CA GLU A 144 -3.02 -4.16 15.37
C GLU A 144 -2.41 -3.83 14.00
N VAL A 145 -3.24 -3.76 12.97
CA VAL A 145 -2.77 -3.39 11.62
C VAL A 145 -2.23 -1.96 11.58
N ILE A 146 -2.92 -1.01 12.22
CA ILE A 146 -2.47 0.39 12.32
C ILE A 146 -1.11 0.46 13.02
N GLU A 147 -0.92 -0.24 14.14
CA GLU A 147 0.34 -0.26 14.88
C GLU A 147 1.48 -0.88 14.07
N VAL A 148 1.24 -1.98 13.35
CA VAL A 148 2.24 -2.58 12.44
C VAL A 148 2.65 -1.60 11.35
N VAL A 149 1.70 -0.90 10.74
CA VAL A 149 1.97 0.10 9.69
C VAL A 149 2.77 1.27 10.25
N MET A 150 2.34 1.80 11.40
CA MET A 150 2.99 2.92 12.10
C MET A 150 4.46 2.60 12.42
N TYR A 151 4.73 1.52 13.15
CA TYR A 151 6.10 1.16 13.56
C TYR A 151 6.99 0.80 12.38
N SER A 152 6.44 0.18 11.32
CA SER A 152 7.20 -0.11 10.11
C SER A 152 7.65 1.16 9.42
N ALA A 153 6.74 2.14 9.26
CA ALA A 153 7.03 3.40 8.60
C ALA A 153 8.03 4.25 9.40
N ASP A 154 7.81 4.41 10.72
CA ASP A 154 8.71 5.13 11.61
C ASP A 154 10.14 4.56 11.58
N ARG A 155 10.27 3.23 11.62
CA ARG A 155 11.58 2.57 11.59
C ARG A 155 12.37 2.91 10.33
N ILE A 156 11.75 2.85 9.17
CA ILE A 156 12.42 3.16 7.89
C ILE A 156 12.64 4.67 7.73
N GLU A 157 11.70 5.51 8.16
CA GLU A 157 11.92 6.96 8.18
C GLU A 157 13.15 7.32 9.01
N LYS A 158 13.27 6.79 10.22
CA LYS A 158 14.41 6.98 11.10
C LYS A 158 15.72 6.50 10.47
N GLU A 159 15.69 5.34 9.81
CA GLU A 159 16.86 4.78 9.12
C GLU A 159 17.33 5.66 7.96
N LEU A 160 16.38 6.16 7.14
CA LEU A 160 16.70 6.90 5.92
C LEU A 160 17.01 8.37 6.16
N SER A 161 16.33 9.02 7.07
CA SER A 161 16.43 10.48 7.26
C SER A 161 17.02 10.88 8.62
N GLY A 162 16.85 10.05 9.64
CA GLY A 162 17.15 10.40 11.02
C GLY A 162 16.27 11.52 11.60
N THR A 163 15.28 11.98 10.83
CA THR A 163 14.34 13.06 11.19
C THR A 163 12.93 12.52 11.39
N ASP A 164 12.01 13.35 11.87
CA ASP A 164 10.60 13.11 12.04
C ASP A 164 9.85 14.06 11.09
N ALA A 165 9.40 13.55 9.95
CA ALA A 165 8.81 14.36 8.88
C ALA A 165 7.38 13.94 8.51
N PHE A 166 6.91 12.73 8.96
CA PHE A 166 5.62 12.16 8.53
C PHE A 166 4.66 11.73 9.65
#